data_5726c4d15607847cd1d716dffadb03e7
#
_entry.id   5726c4d15607847cd1d716dffadb03e7
#
_cell.length_a   1.000
_cell.length_b   1.000
_cell.length_c   1.000
_cell.angle_alpha   90.00
_cell.angle_beta   90.00
_cell.angle_gamma   90.00
#
_symmetry.space_group_name_H-M   'P 1'
#
loop_
_entity.id
_entity.type
_entity.pdbx_description
1 polymer ?
#
loop_
_entity_poly.entity_id
_entity_poly.type
_entity_poly.pdbx_seq_one_letter_code
_entity_poly.pdbx_strand_id
1 'polypeptide(L)'
;GLHGEAYRGHIFWDELFIFPVLNLRLPTVTRALLRYRYRRLIEARRAAKLAGYAGAMFPWQSGSDGREESPDLHLNPRSGRWNPDPSHRAHHIGIAVAYNVWQFYQATGDLAYLIDYGTELLVEIARFWVSRASYDEERQRYCINGVIGPDEFHSGYPDRPYDGVDNNAYTNVMAVWVILRAIDALTLMPLPNRLDIREKLGLTDAELAQWDRVSRQMFVPFHDGVISQFEGYDKLAELDWERYLQRYGDIQRLDRILEAENDDV
;
A
#
# COMPACT_ATOMS: atom_id res chain seq x y z
N GLY A 1 5.38 -9.74 -11.01
CA GLY A 1 4.39 -10.26 -11.96
C GLY A 1 4.97 -11.27 -12.92
N LEU A 2 4.12 -11.92 -13.69
CA LEU A 2 4.51 -12.83 -14.76
C LEU A 2 4.82 -12.03 -16.04
N HIS A 3 5.68 -12.58 -16.90
CA HIS A 3 6.12 -11.87 -18.10
C HIS A 3 5.07 -11.79 -19.23
N GLY A 4 3.93 -12.41 -19.09
CA GLY A 4 2.82 -12.39 -20.06
C GLY A 4 1.70 -11.39 -19.77
N GLU A 5 1.86 -10.52 -18.75
CA GLU A 5 0.84 -9.56 -18.34
C GLU A 5 1.35 -8.10 -18.41
N ALA A 6 0.45 -7.13 -18.14
CA ALA A 6 0.73 -5.72 -18.34
C ALA A 6 1.86 -5.15 -17.46
N TYR A 7 2.15 -5.77 -16.32
CA TYR A 7 3.19 -5.33 -15.38
C TYR A 7 4.62 -5.75 -15.78
N ARG A 8 4.81 -6.31 -16.96
CA ARG A 8 6.11 -6.55 -17.62
C ARG A 8 7.11 -7.34 -16.79
N GLY A 9 6.65 -8.21 -15.90
CA GLY A 9 7.49 -8.98 -14.98
C GLY A 9 8.04 -8.19 -13.79
N HIS A 10 7.60 -6.96 -13.57
CA HIS A 10 7.97 -6.18 -12.38
C HIS A 10 7.50 -6.85 -11.10
N ILE A 11 8.21 -6.58 -10.01
CA ILE A 11 7.86 -7.07 -8.68
C ILE A 11 6.86 -6.10 -8.08
N PHE A 12 5.68 -6.59 -7.69
CA PHE A 12 4.64 -5.81 -7.04
C PHE A 12 3.83 -6.68 -6.06
N TRP A 13 2.62 -6.33 -5.68
CA TRP A 13 1.93 -6.98 -4.57
C TRP A 13 1.38 -8.37 -4.85
N ASP A 14 1.43 -8.88 -6.10
CA ASP A 14 1.08 -10.27 -6.43
C ASP A 14 1.85 -11.32 -5.64
N GLU A 15 2.96 -10.94 -5.02
CA GLU A 15 3.65 -11.76 -4.02
C GLU A 15 2.69 -12.27 -2.93
N LEU A 16 1.61 -11.53 -2.60
CA LEU A 16 0.58 -11.93 -1.65
C LEU A 16 -0.10 -13.25 -2.01
N PHE A 17 -0.26 -13.53 -3.29
CA PHE A 17 -0.96 -14.73 -3.77
C PHE A 17 -0.07 -15.97 -3.81
N ILE A 18 1.23 -15.79 -4.05
CA ILE A 18 2.14 -16.93 -4.20
C ILE A 18 2.87 -17.28 -2.89
N PHE A 19 3.18 -16.30 -2.04
CA PHE A 19 3.94 -16.52 -0.82
C PHE A 19 3.27 -17.46 0.17
N PRO A 20 1.95 -17.52 0.36
CA PRO A 20 1.33 -18.51 1.23
C PRO A 20 1.68 -19.96 0.86
N VAL A 21 1.72 -20.26 -0.44
CA VAL A 21 2.13 -21.59 -0.92
C VAL A 21 3.62 -21.82 -0.71
N LEU A 22 4.45 -20.81 -1.04
CA LEU A 22 5.90 -20.90 -0.86
C LEU A 22 6.31 -21.01 0.61
N ASN A 23 5.64 -20.30 1.51
CA ASN A 23 5.89 -20.36 2.96
C ASN A 23 5.76 -21.80 3.49
N LEU A 24 4.80 -22.54 2.98
CA LEU A 24 4.53 -23.92 3.41
C LEU A 24 5.40 -24.94 2.70
N ARG A 25 5.74 -24.72 1.43
CA ARG A 25 6.40 -25.72 0.58
C ARG A 25 7.90 -25.47 0.40
N LEU A 26 8.28 -24.20 0.28
CA LEU A 26 9.64 -23.79 -0.07
C LEU A 26 10.04 -22.52 0.73
N PRO A 27 10.02 -22.56 2.08
CA PRO A 27 10.25 -21.37 2.91
C PRO A 27 11.61 -20.69 2.66
N THR A 28 12.63 -21.44 2.28
CA THR A 28 13.93 -20.91 1.92
C THR A 28 13.88 -20.01 0.68
N VAL A 29 12.97 -20.30 -0.27
CA VAL A 29 12.73 -19.47 -1.45
C VAL A 29 12.04 -18.17 -1.03
N THR A 30 10.98 -18.25 -0.21
CA THR A 30 10.31 -17.03 0.29
C THR A 30 11.27 -16.14 1.06
N ARG A 31 12.11 -16.73 1.93
CA ARG A 31 13.14 -15.97 2.66
C ARG A 31 14.09 -15.23 1.73
N ALA A 32 14.49 -15.86 0.63
CA ALA A 32 15.36 -15.24 -0.36
C ALA A 32 14.64 -14.11 -1.13
N LEU A 33 13.36 -14.28 -1.49
CA LEU A 33 12.54 -13.26 -2.15
C LEU A 33 12.30 -12.06 -1.25
N LEU A 34 11.94 -12.28 0.01
CA LEU A 34 11.77 -11.19 0.99
C LEU A 34 13.05 -10.38 1.23
N ARG A 35 14.23 -11.01 1.11
CA ARG A 35 15.51 -10.30 1.18
C ARG A 35 15.71 -9.30 0.04
N TYR A 36 15.03 -9.46 -1.09
CA TYR A 36 15.02 -8.43 -2.13
C TYR A 36 14.46 -7.13 -1.57
N ARG A 37 13.31 -7.15 -0.89
CA ARG A 37 12.69 -5.97 -0.27
C ARG A 37 13.63 -5.32 0.75
N TYR A 38 14.29 -6.11 1.58
CA TYR A 38 15.26 -5.60 2.53
C TYR A 38 16.46 -4.92 1.85
N ARG A 39 16.99 -5.52 0.78
CA ARG A 39 18.09 -4.93 0.00
C ARG A 39 17.72 -3.62 -0.68
N ARG A 40 16.43 -3.36 -0.88
CA ARG A 40 15.88 -2.13 -1.46
C ARG A 40 15.34 -1.14 -0.43
N LEU A 41 15.61 -1.39 0.83
CA LEU A 41 15.16 -0.53 1.92
C LEU A 41 15.78 0.87 1.87
N ILE A 42 17.03 0.97 1.41
CA ILE A 42 17.72 2.27 1.26
C ILE A 42 17.01 3.12 0.20
N GLU A 43 16.67 2.54 -0.93
CA GLU A 43 15.93 3.20 -2.01
C GLU A 43 14.54 3.63 -1.54
N ALA A 44 13.85 2.75 -0.79
CA ALA A 44 12.52 3.05 -0.24
C ALA A 44 12.57 4.18 0.81
N ARG A 45 13.59 4.25 1.65
CA ARG A 45 13.83 5.38 2.56
C ARG A 45 14.08 6.67 1.82
N ARG A 46 14.87 6.61 0.75
CA ARG A 46 15.15 7.78 -0.10
C ARG A 46 13.87 8.27 -0.78
N ALA A 47 13.05 7.36 -1.30
CA ALA A 47 11.77 7.69 -1.93
C ALA A 47 10.83 8.37 -0.93
N ALA A 48 10.68 7.83 0.29
CA ALA A 48 9.89 8.46 1.35
C ALA A 48 10.37 9.89 1.66
N LYS A 49 11.69 10.07 1.85
CA LYS A 49 12.29 11.37 2.14
C LYS A 49 12.05 12.39 1.02
N LEU A 50 12.18 11.98 -0.25
CA LEU A 50 11.93 12.86 -1.41
C LEU A 50 10.44 13.26 -1.50
N ALA A 51 9.54 12.39 -1.07
CA ALA A 51 8.11 12.68 -0.98
C ALA A 51 7.70 13.44 0.30
N GLY A 52 8.66 13.79 1.18
CA GLY A 52 8.40 14.52 2.43
C GLY A 52 7.95 13.66 3.61
N TYR A 53 8.15 12.33 3.54
CA TYR A 53 7.76 11.38 4.58
C TYR A 53 8.97 10.74 5.28
N ALA A 54 8.73 10.19 6.46
CA ALA A 54 9.69 9.34 7.18
C ALA A 54 9.56 7.87 6.75
N GLY A 55 10.49 7.02 7.20
CA GLY A 55 10.43 5.58 6.99
C GLY A 55 10.71 5.15 5.56
N ALA A 56 10.02 4.11 5.10
CA ALA A 56 10.24 3.49 3.80
C ALA A 56 8.97 3.47 2.94
N MET A 57 9.02 4.11 1.78
CA MET A 57 7.99 4.11 0.74
C MET A 57 8.45 3.21 -0.41
N PHE A 58 7.92 2.00 -0.45
CA PHE A 58 8.22 1.06 -1.54
C PHE A 58 7.49 1.47 -2.82
N PRO A 59 8.08 1.23 -4.00
CA PRO A 59 7.43 1.50 -5.28
C PRO A 59 6.30 0.52 -5.56
N TRP A 60 5.27 0.95 -6.27
CA TRP A 60 4.18 0.09 -6.71
C TRP A 60 4.69 -1.02 -7.62
N GLN A 61 5.41 -0.66 -8.68
CA GLN A 61 6.12 -1.60 -9.55
C GLN A 61 7.61 -1.44 -9.33
N SER A 62 8.30 -2.54 -8.99
CA SER A 62 9.70 -2.51 -8.67
C SER A 62 10.52 -3.34 -9.65
N GLY A 63 11.59 -2.75 -10.15
CA GLY A 63 12.60 -3.43 -10.95
C GLY A 63 13.79 -3.91 -10.10
N SER A 64 14.91 -4.20 -10.75
CA SER A 64 16.11 -4.75 -10.11
C SER A 64 16.78 -3.81 -9.10
N ASP A 65 16.66 -2.50 -9.28
CA ASP A 65 17.28 -1.46 -8.46
C ASP A 65 16.34 -0.85 -7.40
N GLY A 66 15.07 -1.25 -7.36
CA GLY A 66 14.10 -0.81 -6.37
C GLY A 66 13.49 0.57 -6.61
N ARG A 67 13.66 1.13 -7.81
CA ARG A 67 12.97 2.36 -8.22
C ARG A 67 11.51 2.08 -8.56
N GLU A 68 10.70 3.15 -8.58
CA GLU A 68 9.36 3.11 -9.15
C GLU A 68 9.46 2.95 -10.67
N GLU A 69 8.82 1.90 -11.17
CA GLU A 69 8.78 1.56 -12.60
C GLU A 69 7.34 1.65 -13.16
N SER A 70 6.39 2.17 -12.38
CA SER A 70 5.06 2.48 -12.89
C SER A 70 5.16 3.56 -13.97
N PRO A 71 4.41 3.44 -15.05
CA PRO A 71 4.39 4.48 -16.09
C PRO A 71 3.73 5.75 -15.54
N ASP A 72 4.18 6.92 -16.02
CA ASP A 72 3.53 8.20 -15.72
C ASP A 72 2.26 8.40 -16.55
N LEU A 73 2.19 7.70 -17.69
CA LEU A 73 1.06 7.77 -18.63
C LEU A 73 0.68 6.36 -19.08
N HIS A 74 -0.61 6.13 -19.26
CA HIS A 74 -1.12 4.94 -19.91
C HIS A 74 -1.94 5.27 -21.15
N LEU A 75 -1.92 4.37 -22.15
CA LEU A 75 -2.67 4.52 -23.38
C LEU A 75 -4.05 3.90 -23.21
N ASN A 76 -5.12 4.69 -23.35
CA ASN A 76 -6.43 4.13 -23.55
C ASN A 76 -6.56 3.62 -25.02
N PRO A 77 -6.67 2.31 -25.23
CA PRO A 77 -6.70 1.75 -26.59
C PRO A 77 -8.00 2.07 -27.34
N ARG A 78 -9.04 2.52 -26.64
CA ARG A 78 -10.35 2.86 -27.25
C ARG A 78 -10.35 4.28 -27.80
N SER A 79 -9.88 5.25 -27.02
CA SER A 79 -9.80 6.66 -27.46
C SER A 79 -8.52 6.98 -28.23
N GLY A 80 -7.46 6.18 -28.02
CA GLY A 80 -6.11 6.45 -28.54
C GLY A 80 -5.37 7.56 -27.78
N ARG A 81 -5.88 8.00 -26.63
CA ARG A 81 -5.27 9.05 -25.81
C ARG A 81 -4.35 8.49 -24.75
N TRP A 82 -3.35 9.27 -24.40
CA TRP A 82 -2.45 9.03 -23.27
C TRP A 82 -2.96 9.80 -22.07
N ASN A 83 -3.32 9.08 -21.02
CA ASN A 83 -3.85 9.62 -19.77
C ASN A 83 -2.81 9.52 -18.66
N PRO A 84 -2.84 10.42 -17.65
CA PRO A 84 -2.01 10.28 -16.45
C PRO A 84 -2.23 8.94 -15.76
N ASP A 85 -1.15 8.33 -15.30
CA ASP A 85 -1.18 7.10 -14.49
C ASP A 85 -0.74 7.39 -13.06
N PRO A 86 -1.66 7.50 -12.10
CA PRO A 86 -1.33 7.82 -10.72
C PRO A 86 -0.90 6.60 -9.90
N SER A 87 -0.56 5.46 -10.51
CA SER A 87 -0.22 4.20 -9.82
C SER A 87 0.92 4.34 -8.79
N HIS A 88 1.82 5.31 -8.98
CA HIS A 88 2.86 5.64 -8.01
C HIS A 88 2.32 6.05 -6.62
N ARG A 89 1.02 6.39 -6.51
CA ARG A 89 0.32 6.69 -5.24
C ARG A 89 -0.25 5.43 -4.58
N ALA A 90 -0.10 4.24 -5.19
CA ALA A 90 -0.54 2.96 -4.62
C ALA A 90 0.42 2.48 -3.51
N HIS A 91 0.53 3.28 -2.45
CA HIS A 91 1.47 3.06 -1.35
C HIS A 91 1.17 1.80 -0.52
N HIS A 92 0.00 1.18 -0.72
CA HIS A 92 -0.36 -0.09 -0.08
C HIS A 92 0.56 -1.26 -0.47
N ILE A 93 1.42 -1.10 -1.47
CA ILE A 93 2.53 -2.04 -1.70
C ILE A 93 3.41 -2.21 -0.45
N GLY A 94 3.66 -1.15 0.32
CA GLY A 94 4.38 -1.23 1.60
C GLY A 94 3.64 -2.12 2.60
N ILE A 95 2.31 -2.03 2.65
CA ILE A 95 1.47 -2.90 3.48
C ILE A 95 1.62 -4.36 3.06
N ALA A 96 1.60 -4.64 1.76
CA ALA A 96 1.79 -5.99 1.22
C ALA A 96 3.16 -6.57 1.59
N VAL A 97 4.23 -5.76 1.52
CA VAL A 97 5.57 -6.17 1.98
C VAL A 97 5.56 -6.52 3.47
N ALA A 98 4.97 -5.66 4.31
CA ALA A 98 4.87 -5.93 5.75
C ALA A 98 4.03 -7.20 6.04
N TYR A 99 2.94 -7.39 5.31
CA TYR A 99 2.10 -8.58 5.42
C TYR A 99 2.88 -9.84 5.08
N ASN A 100 3.61 -9.86 3.99
CA ASN A 100 4.42 -10.99 3.56
C ASN A 100 5.53 -11.33 4.56
N VAL A 101 6.20 -10.33 5.14
CA VAL A 101 7.20 -10.50 6.21
C VAL A 101 6.57 -11.19 7.42
N TRP A 102 5.41 -10.69 7.85
CA TRP A 102 4.72 -11.22 9.03
C TRP A 102 4.18 -12.62 8.80
N GLN A 103 3.55 -12.89 7.65
CA GLN A 103 3.04 -14.22 7.28
C GLN A 103 4.17 -15.25 7.16
N PHE A 104 5.32 -14.86 6.63
CA PHE A 104 6.50 -15.73 6.60
C PHE A 104 6.91 -16.15 8.02
N TYR A 105 7.01 -15.18 8.94
CA TYR A 105 7.31 -15.48 10.34
C TYR A 105 6.26 -16.41 10.99
N GLN A 106 4.98 -16.12 10.79
CA GLN A 106 3.90 -16.93 11.35
C GLN A 106 3.90 -18.38 10.82
N ALA A 107 4.20 -18.56 9.54
CA ALA A 107 4.21 -19.88 8.91
C ALA A 107 5.46 -20.70 9.26
N THR A 108 6.59 -20.07 9.51
CA THR A 108 7.90 -20.75 9.65
C THR A 108 8.46 -20.72 11.07
N GLY A 109 8.06 -19.76 11.89
CA GLY A 109 8.69 -19.48 13.19
C GLY A 109 10.13 -18.94 13.06
N ASP A 110 10.57 -18.50 11.86
CA ASP A 110 11.94 -17.99 11.64
C ASP A 110 12.18 -16.65 12.35
N LEU A 111 12.40 -16.72 13.65
CA LEU A 111 12.73 -15.55 14.47
C LEU A 111 14.06 -14.92 14.04
N ALA A 112 15.03 -15.69 13.55
CA ALA A 112 16.29 -15.15 13.07
C ALA A 112 16.08 -14.23 11.87
N TYR A 113 15.19 -14.59 10.93
CA TYR A 113 14.81 -13.70 9.83
C TYR A 113 14.17 -12.40 10.33
N LEU A 114 13.28 -12.50 11.33
CA LEU A 114 12.62 -11.33 11.90
C LEU A 114 13.63 -10.39 12.56
N ILE A 115 14.61 -10.94 13.31
CA ILE A 115 15.69 -10.18 13.94
C ILE A 115 16.61 -9.52 12.90
N ASP A 116 17.06 -10.27 11.90
CA ASP A 116 18.07 -9.82 10.96
C ASP A 116 17.52 -8.80 9.93
N TYR A 117 16.25 -8.93 9.54
CA TYR A 117 15.68 -8.22 8.40
C TYR A 117 14.23 -7.74 8.62
N GLY A 118 13.37 -8.61 9.12
CA GLY A 118 11.92 -8.40 9.11
C GLY A 118 11.49 -7.24 9.98
N THR A 119 12.03 -7.12 11.19
CA THR A 119 11.67 -6.04 12.12
C THR A 119 12.05 -4.67 11.57
N GLU A 120 13.22 -4.54 10.95
CA GLU A 120 13.63 -3.28 10.32
C GLU A 120 12.67 -2.88 9.19
N LEU A 121 12.26 -3.83 8.35
CA LEU A 121 11.24 -3.59 7.31
C LEU A 121 9.91 -3.11 7.93
N LEU A 122 9.40 -3.82 8.93
CA LEU A 122 8.14 -3.48 9.59
C LEU A 122 8.18 -2.10 10.23
N VAL A 123 9.25 -1.77 10.95
CA VAL A 123 9.45 -0.47 11.59
C VAL A 123 9.48 0.66 10.57
N GLU A 124 10.23 0.50 9.50
CA GLU A 124 10.35 1.55 8.48
C GLU A 124 9.08 1.75 7.67
N ILE A 125 8.32 0.69 7.39
CA ILE A 125 7.00 0.82 6.75
C ILE A 125 5.99 1.45 7.72
N ALA A 126 6.02 1.10 9.01
CA ALA A 126 5.18 1.73 10.02
C ALA A 126 5.47 3.24 10.14
N ARG A 127 6.76 3.64 10.15
CA ARG A 127 7.18 5.05 10.12
C ARG A 127 6.59 5.80 8.95
N PHE A 128 6.61 5.19 7.76
CA PHE A 128 6.01 5.80 6.58
C PHE A 128 4.52 6.10 6.80
N TRP A 129 3.75 5.11 7.26
CA TRP A 129 2.32 5.29 7.47
C TRP A 129 1.99 6.26 8.59
N VAL A 130 2.75 6.26 9.68
CA VAL A 130 2.59 7.26 10.75
C VAL A 130 2.89 8.67 10.24
N SER A 131 3.94 8.84 9.43
CA SER A 131 4.28 10.15 8.86
C SER A 131 3.31 10.62 7.76
N ARG A 132 2.61 9.68 7.12
CA ARG A 132 1.61 9.94 6.09
C ARG A 132 0.26 10.33 6.69
N ALA A 133 -0.01 9.90 7.92
CA ALA A 133 -1.23 10.22 8.64
C ALA A 133 -1.18 11.63 9.21
N SER A 134 -2.21 12.44 8.95
CA SER A 134 -2.41 13.77 9.52
C SER A 134 -3.53 13.74 10.55
N TYR A 135 -3.36 14.49 11.65
CA TYR A 135 -4.42 14.60 12.65
C TYR A 135 -5.44 15.66 12.24
N ASP A 136 -6.69 15.27 12.21
CA ASP A 136 -7.85 16.14 11.98
C ASP A 136 -8.43 16.54 13.33
N GLU A 137 -8.30 17.81 13.70
CA GLU A 137 -8.74 18.35 14.99
C GLU A 137 -10.26 18.34 15.15
N GLU A 138 -11.01 18.51 14.06
CA GLU A 138 -12.48 18.51 14.09
C GLU A 138 -13.02 17.10 14.39
N ARG A 139 -12.44 16.12 13.72
CA ARG A 139 -12.81 14.70 13.90
C ARG A 139 -12.15 14.05 15.10
N GLN A 140 -11.05 14.63 15.60
CA GLN A 140 -10.16 14.02 16.61
C GLN A 140 -9.67 12.64 16.16
N ARG A 141 -9.26 12.53 14.90
CA ARG A 141 -8.81 11.29 14.25
C ARG A 141 -7.62 11.56 13.33
N TYR A 142 -6.81 10.53 13.14
CA TYR A 142 -5.79 10.52 12.09
C TYR A 142 -6.39 10.11 10.76
N CYS A 143 -6.07 10.85 9.71
CA CYS A 143 -6.55 10.66 8.34
C CYS A 143 -5.38 10.41 7.39
N ILE A 144 -5.58 9.58 6.38
CA ILE A 144 -4.65 9.37 5.27
C ILE A 144 -5.35 9.78 3.98
N ASN A 145 -4.87 10.86 3.36
CA ASN A 145 -5.50 11.47 2.19
C ASN A 145 -4.65 11.31 0.93
N GLY A 146 -5.26 11.31 -0.25
CA GLY A 146 -4.57 11.33 -1.53
C GLY A 146 -3.81 10.04 -1.84
N VAL A 147 -4.40 8.88 -1.63
CA VAL A 147 -3.85 7.56 -1.97
C VAL A 147 -4.67 6.88 -3.05
N ILE A 148 -4.04 6.00 -3.81
CA ILE A 148 -4.76 5.04 -4.64
C ILE A 148 -5.16 3.87 -3.76
N GLY A 149 -6.44 3.49 -3.82
CA GLY A 149 -6.94 2.29 -3.14
C GLY A 149 -6.56 0.99 -3.88
N PRO A 150 -6.87 -0.19 -3.29
CA PRO A 150 -6.53 -1.47 -3.88
C PRO A 150 -7.42 -1.86 -5.07
N ASP A 151 -8.59 -1.25 -5.20
CA ASP A 151 -9.53 -1.50 -6.28
C ASP A 151 -9.35 -0.51 -7.43
N GLU A 152 -9.83 -0.89 -8.62
CA GLU A 152 -9.88 -0.01 -9.77
C GLU A 152 -10.79 1.21 -9.50
N PHE A 153 -10.56 2.31 -10.21
CA PHE A 153 -11.27 3.59 -10.06
C PHE A 153 -11.12 4.29 -8.71
N HIS A 154 -10.24 3.81 -7.82
CA HIS A 154 -9.88 4.52 -6.59
C HIS A 154 -8.76 5.57 -6.82
N SER A 155 -8.78 6.23 -7.98
CA SER A 155 -7.72 7.15 -8.41
C SER A 155 -7.94 8.60 -7.99
N GLY A 156 -9.16 8.98 -7.66
CA GLY A 156 -9.51 10.34 -7.28
C GLY A 156 -11.01 10.59 -7.24
N TYR A 157 -11.35 11.87 -7.18
CA TYR A 157 -12.74 12.36 -7.21
C TYR A 157 -13.01 13.13 -8.50
N PRO A 158 -14.27 13.40 -8.87
CA PRO A 158 -14.60 14.12 -10.10
C PRO A 158 -13.92 15.50 -10.24
N ASP A 159 -13.70 16.19 -9.12
CA ASP A 159 -13.03 17.50 -9.07
C ASP A 159 -11.50 17.44 -9.02
N ARG A 160 -10.93 16.25 -8.73
CA ARG A 160 -9.49 15.98 -8.66
C ARG A 160 -9.18 14.51 -9.03
N PRO A 161 -9.33 14.14 -10.29
CA PRO A 161 -9.41 12.75 -10.74
C PRO A 161 -8.11 11.94 -10.58
N TYR A 162 -6.95 12.60 -10.40
CA TYR A 162 -5.65 11.93 -10.29
C TYR A 162 -4.94 12.17 -8.95
N ASP A 163 -5.62 12.81 -7.99
CA ASP A 163 -5.02 13.15 -6.70
C ASP A 163 -5.16 12.06 -5.63
N GLY A 164 -5.78 10.96 -5.99
CA GLY A 164 -6.11 9.88 -5.07
C GLY A 164 -7.39 10.14 -4.28
N VAL A 165 -7.78 9.16 -3.50
CA VAL A 165 -8.93 9.21 -2.60
C VAL A 165 -8.49 9.46 -1.16
N ASP A 166 -9.40 10.02 -0.37
CA ASP A 166 -9.16 10.28 1.05
C ASP A 166 -9.72 9.15 1.90
N ASN A 167 -9.00 8.83 2.95
CA ASN A 167 -9.43 7.85 3.95
C ASN A 167 -9.93 6.54 3.32
N ASN A 168 -9.13 5.97 2.39
CA ASN A 168 -9.41 4.64 1.90
C ASN A 168 -9.41 3.65 3.06
N ALA A 169 -10.54 2.95 3.28
CA ALA A 169 -10.75 2.11 4.45
C ALA A 169 -9.72 0.98 4.55
N TYR A 170 -9.43 0.30 3.42
CA TYR A 170 -8.39 -0.73 3.38
C TYR A 170 -7.03 -0.15 3.80
N THR A 171 -6.64 0.96 3.20
CA THR A 171 -5.35 1.61 3.52
C THR A 171 -5.26 1.99 4.99
N ASN A 172 -6.30 2.63 5.55
CA ASN A 172 -6.29 3.09 6.92
C ASN A 172 -6.26 1.92 7.93
N VAL A 173 -7.08 0.89 7.72
CA VAL A 173 -7.11 -0.31 8.57
C VAL A 173 -5.79 -1.07 8.49
N MET A 174 -5.24 -1.24 7.28
CA MET A 174 -4.01 -2.00 7.10
C MET A 174 -2.76 -1.21 7.51
N ALA A 175 -2.77 0.12 7.44
CA ALA A 175 -1.72 0.94 8.03
C ALA A 175 -1.64 0.74 9.57
N VAL A 176 -2.79 0.71 10.24
CA VAL A 176 -2.88 0.37 11.68
C VAL A 176 -2.35 -1.04 11.92
N TRP A 177 -2.73 -2.00 11.09
CA TRP A 177 -2.23 -3.37 11.20
C TRP A 177 -0.69 -3.41 11.11
N VAL A 178 -0.08 -2.69 10.16
CA VAL A 178 1.39 -2.61 10.03
C VAL A 178 2.04 -2.02 11.28
N ILE A 179 1.48 -0.93 11.81
CA ILE A 179 1.97 -0.29 13.04
C ILE A 179 1.98 -1.29 14.19
N LEU A 180 0.89 -2.02 14.37
CA LEU A 180 0.78 -3.04 15.43
C LEU A 180 1.75 -4.19 15.21
N ARG A 181 1.93 -4.67 13.98
CA ARG A 181 2.91 -5.75 13.68
C ARG A 181 4.35 -5.31 13.92
N ALA A 182 4.68 -4.04 13.67
CA ALA A 182 6.01 -3.51 14.00
C ALA A 182 6.25 -3.51 15.53
N ILE A 183 5.26 -3.14 16.33
CA ILE A 183 5.33 -3.20 17.80
C ILE A 183 5.45 -4.65 18.28
N ASP A 184 4.66 -5.57 17.71
CA ASP A 184 4.72 -6.99 18.04
C ASP A 184 6.09 -7.59 17.72
N ALA A 185 6.65 -7.26 16.55
CA ALA A 185 7.99 -7.73 16.16
C ALA A 185 9.07 -7.30 17.16
N LEU A 186 9.03 -6.03 17.60
CA LEU A 186 9.92 -5.53 18.66
C LEU A 186 9.73 -6.28 19.99
N THR A 187 8.49 -6.63 20.31
CA THR A 187 8.16 -7.33 21.56
C THR A 187 8.64 -8.80 21.52
N LEU A 188 8.56 -9.45 20.38
CA LEU A 188 9.00 -10.84 20.17
C LEU A 188 10.52 -11.00 20.24
N MET A 189 11.28 -9.94 19.97
CA MET A 189 12.74 -10.00 19.97
C MET A 189 13.27 -10.20 21.40
N PRO A 190 14.35 -11.00 21.57
CA PRO A 190 15.13 -11.00 22.80
C PRO A 190 15.61 -9.59 23.14
N LEU A 191 15.71 -9.28 24.44
CA LEU A 191 16.03 -7.92 24.89
C LEU A 191 17.29 -7.32 24.25
N PRO A 192 18.43 -8.03 24.13
CA PRO A 192 19.60 -7.49 23.47
C PRO A 192 19.31 -7.05 22.03
N ASN A 193 18.71 -7.92 21.21
CA ASN A 193 18.39 -7.64 19.81
C ASN A 193 17.40 -6.46 19.68
N ARG A 194 16.43 -6.35 20.62
CA ARG A 194 15.50 -5.23 20.65
C ARG A 194 16.21 -3.90 20.95
N LEU A 195 17.17 -3.90 21.85
CA LEU A 195 17.97 -2.71 22.15
C LEU A 195 18.83 -2.31 20.97
N ASP A 196 19.51 -3.29 20.34
CA ASP A 196 20.36 -3.06 19.17
C ASP A 196 19.56 -2.46 18.00
N ILE A 197 18.38 -3.01 17.67
CA ILE A 197 17.55 -2.49 16.58
C ILE A 197 16.99 -1.11 16.91
N ARG A 198 16.61 -0.85 18.15
CA ARG A 198 16.15 0.48 18.59
C ARG A 198 17.26 1.52 18.46
N GLU A 199 18.48 1.19 18.89
CA GLU A 199 19.66 2.06 18.73
C GLU A 199 19.94 2.30 17.25
N LYS A 200 20.04 1.23 16.45
CA LYS A 200 20.30 1.28 15.00
C LYS A 200 19.34 2.21 14.27
N LEU A 201 18.05 2.16 14.64
CA LEU A 201 16.99 2.93 13.97
C LEU A 201 16.69 4.27 14.68
N GLY A 202 17.34 4.57 15.80
CA GLY A 202 17.04 5.74 16.63
C GLY A 202 15.58 5.75 17.10
N LEU A 203 14.98 4.56 17.35
CA LEU A 203 13.59 4.42 17.73
C LEU A 203 13.36 4.77 19.20
N THR A 204 12.62 5.84 19.45
CA THR A 204 12.38 6.37 20.80
C THR A 204 11.04 5.91 21.38
N ASP A 205 10.89 6.01 22.72
CA ASP A 205 9.61 5.75 23.40
C ASP A 205 8.54 6.76 23.01
N ALA A 206 8.93 8.01 22.70
CA ALA A 206 8.00 9.04 22.22
C ALA A 206 7.43 8.67 20.84
N GLU A 207 8.26 8.10 19.95
CA GLU A 207 7.82 7.62 18.65
C GLU A 207 6.84 6.45 18.81
N LEU A 208 7.15 5.47 19.65
CA LEU A 208 6.24 4.34 19.93
C LEU A 208 4.91 4.79 20.55
N ALA A 209 4.94 5.79 21.44
CA ALA A 209 3.73 6.39 22.00
C ALA A 209 2.89 7.11 20.91
N GLN A 210 3.53 7.73 19.92
CA GLN A 210 2.82 8.29 18.76
C GLN A 210 2.17 7.19 17.92
N TRP A 211 2.87 6.08 17.69
CA TRP A 211 2.31 4.93 16.97
C TRP A 211 1.07 4.36 17.64
N ASP A 212 1.09 4.23 18.98
CA ASP A 212 -0.08 3.80 19.74
C ASP A 212 -1.26 4.78 19.54
N ARG A 213 -1.01 6.10 19.62
CA ARG A 213 -2.07 7.09 19.38
C ARG A 213 -2.64 7.00 17.96
N VAL A 214 -1.79 6.93 16.93
CA VAL A 214 -2.23 6.82 15.53
C VAL A 214 -3.05 5.55 15.34
N SER A 215 -2.61 4.42 15.89
CA SER A 215 -3.31 3.14 15.75
C SER A 215 -4.71 3.14 16.38
N ARG A 216 -4.87 3.84 17.51
CA ARG A 216 -6.17 3.91 18.23
C ARG A 216 -7.12 4.95 17.67
N GLN A 217 -6.62 5.94 16.95
CA GLN A 217 -7.40 7.09 16.48
C GLN A 217 -7.47 7.19 14.96
N MET A 218 -7.08 6.16 14.23
CA MET A 218 -7.22 6.15 12.77
C MET A 218 -8.69 6.25 12.38
N PHE A 219 -8.98 7.13 11.42
CA PHE A 219 -10.33 7.30 10.88
C PHE A 219 -10.64 6.15 9.91
N VAL A 220 -11.87 5.65 9.99
CA VAL A 220 -12.44 4.70 9.03
C VAL A 220 -13.79 5.28 8.58
N PRO A 221 -14.03 5.47 7.29
CA PRO A 221 -15.29 6.02 6.81
C PRO A 221 -16.43 5.01 6.94
N PHE A 222 -17.60 5.49 7.36
CA PHE A 222 -18.83 4.72 7.45
C PHE A 222 -19.98 5.47 6.79
N HIS A 223 -20.88 4.73 6.17
CA HIS A 223 -22.19 5.20 5.70
C HIS A 223 -23.25 4.19 6.12
N ASP A 224 -24.32 4.66 6.78
CA ASP A 224 -25.43 3.84 7.28
C ASP A 224 -24.97 2.59 8.09
N GLY A 225 -23.91 2.74 8.88
CA GLY A 225 -23.37 1.65 9.71
C GLY A 225 -22.49 0.64 8.96
N VAL A 226 -22.23 0.85 7.67
CA VAL A 226 -21.36 0.03 6.83
C VAL A 226 -20.06 0.77 6.55
N ILE A 227 -18.94 0.08 6.54
CA ILE A 227 -17.63 0.66 6.16
C ILE A 227 -17.70 1.04 4.67
N SER A 228 -17.44 2.32 4.37
CA SER A 228 -17.28 2.81 3.00
C SER A 228 -15.89 2.48 2.46
N GLN A 229 -15.76 2.26 1.18
CA GLN A 229 -14.46 2.00 0.55
C GLN A 229 -13.49 3.17 0.74
N PHE A 230 -13.99 4.40 0.65
CA PHE A 230 -13.25 5.62 0.95
C PHE A 230 -14.22 6.74 1.34
N GLU A 231 -13.73 7.85 1.81
CA GLU A 231 -14.56 8.99 2.19
C GLU A 231 -15.27 9.57 0.97
N GLY A 232 -16.60 9.75 1.09
CA GLY A 232 -17.45 10.25 0.00
C GLY A 232 -17.87 9.20 -1.04
N TYR A 233 -17.57 7.92 -0.82
CA TYR A 233 -18.03 6.83 -1.69
C TYR A 233 -19.55 6.79 -1.84
N ASP A 234 -20.27 7.11 -0.76
CA ASP A 234 -21.73 7.20 -0.72
C ASP A 234 -22.35 8.30 -1.61
N LYS A 235 -21.51 9.24 -2.07
CA LYS A 235 -21.93 10.34 -2.95
C LYS A 235 -21.75 10.04 -4.42
N LEU A 236 -21.16 8.89 -4.76
CA LEU A 236 -20.98 8.47 -6.14
C LEU A 236 -22.33 8.07 -6.74
N ALA A 237 -22.53 8.41 -8.00
CA ALA A 237 -23.73 8.03 -8.74
C ALA A 237 -23.63 6.55 -9.19
N GLU A 238 -24.76 5.86 -9.17
CA GLU A 238 -24.87 4.55 -9.79
C GLU A 238 -24.78 4.68 -11.32
N LEU A 239 -24.14 3.69 -11.94
CA LEU A 239 -24.08 3.58 -13.40
C LEU A 239 -25.44 3.18 -13.96
N ASP A 240 -25.87 3.86 -15.00
CA ASP A 240 -27.03 3.46 -15.81
C ASP A 240 -26.65 2.30 -16.74
N TRP A 241 -26.66 1.09 -16.17
CA TRP A 241 -26.27 -0.16 -16.84
C TRP A 241 -27.06 -0.40 -18.12
N GLU A 242 -28.38 -0.09 -18.14
CA GLU A 242 -29.24 -0.29 -19.30
C GLU A 242 -28.81 0.62 -20.45
N ARG A 243 -28.55 1.90 -20.15
CA ARG A 243 -28.07 2.87 -21.13
C ARG A 243 -26.72 2.47 -21.72
N TYR A 244 -25.77 2.00 -20.85
CA TYR A 244 -24.46 1.55 -21.31
C TYR A 244 -24.56 0.31 -22.20
N LEU A 245 -25.38 -0.66 -21.81
CA LEU A 245 -25.61 -1.85 -22.60
C LEU A 245 -26.26 -1.54 -23.95
N GLN A 246 -27.25 -0.65 -23.97
CA GLN A 246 -27.89 -0.20 -25.22
C GLN A 246 -26.94 0.55 -26.16
N ARG A 247 -26.05 1.38 -25.59
CA ARG A 247 -25.12 2.20 -26.36
C ARG A 247 -23.94 1.41 -26.92
N TYR A 248 -23.39 0.49 -26.15
CA TYR A 248 -22.14 -0.20 -26.47
C TYR A 248 -22.31 -1.68 -26.81
N GLY A 249 -23.43 -2.29 -26.46
CA GLY A 249 -23.72 -3.72 -26.66
C GLY A 249 -22.88 -4.61 -25.77
N ASP A 250 -21.56 -4.64 -25.96
CA ASP A 250 -20.59 -5.33 -25.11
C ASP A 250 -19.97 -4.36 -24.11
N ILE A 251 -20.17 -4.60 -22.83
CA ILE A 251 -19.65 -3.80 -21.71
C ILE A 251 -18.67 -4.57 -20.82
N GLN A 252 -18.09 -5.69 -21.29
CA GLN A 252 -17.10 -6.46 -20.51
C GLN A 252 -15.87 -5.65 -20.15
N ARG A 253 -15.50 -4.67 -20.99
CA ARG A 253 -14.40 -3.74 -20.73
C ARG A 253 -14.95 -2.34 -20.45
N LEU A 254 -15.85 -2.27 -19.47
CA LEU A 254 -16.46 -1.01 -19.04
C LEU A 254 -15.42 0.02 -18.56
N ASP A 255 -14.33 -0.45 -17.95
CA ASP A 255 -13.16 0.35 -17.59
C ASP A 255 -12.70 1.25 -18.74
N ARG A 256 -12.47 0.67 -19.92
CA ARG A 256 -12.02 1.39 -21.12
C ARG A 256 -13.07 2.29 -21.72
N ILE A 257 -14.35 1.93 -21.57
CA ILE A 257 -15.47 2.73 -22.04
C ILE A 257 -15.58 4.00 -21.21
N LEU A 258 -15.62 3.86 -19.87
CA LEU A 258 -15.73 4.98 -18.94
C LEU A 258 -14.53 5.94 -19.07
N GLU A 259 -13.33 5.38 -19.14
CA GLU A 259 -12.13 6.17 -19.35
C GLU A 259 -12.19 6.94 -20.67
N ALA A 260 -12.61 6.30 -21.78
CA ALA A 260 -12.74 6.95 -23.08
C ALA A 260 -13.81 8.04 -23.11
N GLU A 261 -14.92 7.89 -22.38
CA GLU A 261 -15.96 8.92 -22.27
C GLU A 261 -15.47 10.15 -21.48
N ASN A 262 -14.55 9.96 -20.55
CA ASN A 262 -14.01 11.00 -19.68
C ASN A 262 -12.67 11.59 -20.17
N ASP A 263 -12.12 11.08 -21.28
CA ASP A 263 -10.85 11.58 -21.84
C ASP A 263 -10.92 13.05 -22.28
N ASP A 264 -12.10 13.63 -22.42
CA ASP A 264 -12.34 15.00 -22.85
C ASP A 264 -12.64 15.97 -21.70
N VAL A 265 -12.63 15.51 -20.44
CA VAL A 265 -13.01 16.28 -19.25
C VAL A 265 -11.78 16.85 -18.57
#